data_97bf3010146e75d019483eec0d559b0c
#
_entry.id   97bf3010146e75d019483eec0d559b0c
#
_cell.length_a   1.000
_cell.length_b   1.000
_cell.length_c   1.000
_cell.angle_alpha   90.00
_cell.angle_beta   90.00
_cell.angle_gamma   90.00
#
_symmetry.space_group_name_H-M   'P 1'
#
loop_
_entity.id
_entity.type
_entity.pdbx_description
1 polymer ?
#
loop_
_entity_poly.entity_id
_entity_poly.type
_entity_poly.pdbx_seq_one_letter_code
_entity_poly.pdbx_strand_id
1 'polypeptide(L)'
;MPYKTRSAIGKILLLCWVLTAILVPPRDYCGTAYSQEDWRKEFNEICSKTEDTMTVSVEDLRRLVDRCDALKPGIEKLEEPQRKITLKRLQMCRDLYAFVLEMKEKK
;
A
#
# COMPACT_ATOMS: atom_id res chain seq x y z
N MET A 1 38.25 40.17 16.30
CA MET A 1 37.71 39.81 15.03
C MET A 1 36.34 39.20 15.14
N PRO A 2 35.39 39.98 15.56
CA PRO A 2 34.04 39.47 15.79
C PRO A 2 33.36 38.96 14.50
N TYR A 3 33.67 39.53 13.39
CA TYR A 3 33.03 39.12 12.15
C TYR A 3 33.43 37.71 11.73
N LYS A 4 34.58 37.25 12.10
CA LYS A 4 34.99 35.89 11.81
C LYS A 4 34.16 34.88 12.57
N THR A 5 33.85 35.22 13.79
CA THR A 5 33.00 34.37 14.62
C THR A 5 31.61 34.25 14.05
N ARG A 6 31.12 35.36 13.55
CA ARG A 6 29.78 35.36 12.94
C ARG A 6 29.72 34.52 11.70
N SER A 7 30.78 34.53 10.90
CA SER A 7 30.84 33.67 9.72
C SER A 7 30.76 32.21 10.10
N ALA A 8 31.48 31.83 11.14
CA ALA A 8 31.47 30.44 11.58
C ALA A 8 30.07 30.03 12.01
N ILE A 9 29.38 30.90 12.71
CA ILE A 9 28.04 30.61 13.15
C ILE A 9 27.09 30.42 11.99
N GLY A 10 27.24 31.25 10.97
CA GLY A 10 26.44 31.11 9.79
C GLY A 10 26.60 29.77 9.09
N LYS A 11 27.83 29.30 9.04
CA LYS A 11 28.12 28.00 8.43
C LYS A 11 27.46 26.87 9.20
N ILE A 12 27.51 26.96 10.50
CA ILE A 12 26.88 25.94 11.34
C ILE A 12 25.39 25.89 11.11
N LEU A 13 24.78 27.03 10.99
CA LEU A 13 23.33 27.09 10.75
C LEU A 13 22.98 26.47 9.39
N LEU A 14 23.79 26.71 8.39
CA LEU A 14 23.56 26.11 7.08
C LEU A 14 23.62 24.61 7.14
N LEU A 15 24.57 24.08 7.88
CA LEU A 15 24.68 22.64 8.03
C LEU A 15 23.44 22.04 8.68
N CYS A 16 22.90 22.72 9.67
CA CYS A 16 21.68 22.26 10.30
C CYS A 16 20.52 22.19 9.32
N TRP A 17 20.45 23.15 8.44
CA TRP A 17 19.43 23.17 7.41
C TRP A 17 19.53 21.94 6.51
N VAL A 18 20.72 21.63 6.08
CA VAL A 18 20.94 20.49 5.20
C VAL A 18 20.54 19.19 5.88
N LEU A 19 20.91 19.05 7.13
CA LEU A 19 20.56 17.85 7.88
C LEU A 19 19.06 17.69 8.01
N THR A 20 18.37 18.77 8.25
CA THR A 20 16.91 18.73 8.37
C THR A 20 16.27 18.29 7.08
N ALA A 21 16.76 18.78 5.96
CA ALA A 21 16.21 18.41 4.68
C ALA A 21 16.42 16.93 4.37
N ILE A 22 17.51 16.36 4.79
CA ILE A 22 17.82 14.96 4.53
C ILE A 22 16.89 14.03 5.29
N LEU A 23 16.45 14.42 6.46
CA LEU A 23 15.61 13.58 7.29
C LEU A 23 14.19 13.41 6.76
N VAL A 24 13.73 14.32 5.95
CA VAL A 24 12.37 14.28 5.46
C VAL A 24 12.12 13.22 4.39
N PRO A 25 12.92 13.13 3.34
CA PRO A 25 12.61 12.25 2.22
C PRO A 25 12.40 10.78 2.55
N PRO A 26 13.17 10.18 3.45
CA PRO A 26 13.05 8.73 3.68
C PRO A 26 11.64 8.26 4.07
N ARG A 27 10.87 9.12 4.65
CA ARG A 27 9.55 8.71 5.10
C ARG A 27 8.59 8.48 3.95
N ASP A 28 8.83 9.11 2.85
CA ASP A 28 7.93 9.01 1.71
C ASP A 28 7.96 7.64 1.09
N TYR A 29 9.05 6.95 1.24
CA TYR A 29 9.18 5.61 0.70
C TYR A 29 8.39 4.60 1.47
N CYS A 30 7.97 4.96 2.63
CA CYS A 30 7.11 4.09 3.38
C CYS A 30 5.76 3.93 2.72
N GLY A 31 5.52 4.64 1.65
CA GLY A 31 4.34 4.44 0.85
C GLY A 31 4.22 3.03 0.33
N THR A 32 5.31 2.26 0.31
CA THR A 32 5.23 0.85 -0.04
C THR A 32 4.59 0.03 1.06
N ALA A 33 4.61 0.53 2.28
CA ALA A 33 3.96 -0.13 3.41
C ALA A 33 2.62 0.55 3.63
N TYR A 34 1.56 -0.19 3.47
CA TYR A 34 0.22 0.34 3.69
C TYR A 34 0.02 0.68 5.15
N SER A 35 -0.53 1.87 5.43
CA SER A 35 -1.02 2.20 6.74
C SER A 35 -2.30 1.39 6.96
N GLN A 36 -2.81 1.36 8.20
CA GLN A 36 -4.02 0.60 8.48
C GLN A 36 -5.22 1.08 7.66
N GLU A 37 -5.28 2.38 7.41
CA GLU A 37 -6.38 2.90 6.61
C GLU A 37 -6.20 2.61 5.13
N ASP A 38 -4.96 2.63 4.66
CA ASP A 38 -4.68 2.38 3.25
C ASP A 38 -5.01 0.96 2.84
N TRP A 39 -4.65 -0.03 3.65
CA TRP A 39 -4.95 -1.42 3.30
C TRP A 39 -6.46 -1.67 3.34
N ARG A 40 -7.15 -1.03 4.26
CA ARG A 40 -8.61 -1.20 4.37
C ARG A 40 -9.32 -0.62 3.17
N LYS A 41 -8.87 0.54 2.73
CA LYS A 41 -9.43 1.18 1.55
C LYS A 41 -9.19 0.32 0.32
N GLU A 42 -7.98 -0.17 0.17
CA GLU A 42 -7.63 -1.03 -0.95
C GLU A 42 -8.45 -2.32 -0.92
N PHE A 43 -8.58 -2.92 0.24
CA PHE A 43 -9.38 -4.12 0.44
C PHE A 43 -10.82 -3.90 0.01
N ASN A 44 -11.43 -2.83 0.50
CA ASN A 44 -12.82 -2.53 0.17
C ASN A 44 -13.00 -2.29 -1.32
N GLU A 45 -12.07 -1.58 -1.92
CA GLU A 45 -12.12 -1.31 -3.34
C GLU A 45 -11.99 -2.58 -4.17
N ILE A 46 -11.05 -3.42 -3.83
CA ILE A 46 -10.84 -4.68 -4.54
C ILE A 46 -12.09 -5.55 -4.44
N CYS A 47 -12.60 -5.73 -3.24
CA CYS A 47 -13.70 -6.65 -3.01
C CYS A 47 -15.08 -6.06 -3.28
N SER A 48 -15.15 -4.80 -3.66
CA SER A 48 -16.44 -4.18 -4.00
C SER A 48 -17.04 -4.73 -5.28
N LYS A 49 -16.25 -5.40 -6.10
CA LYS A 49 -16.72 -5.95 -7.37
C LYS A 49 -17.30 -7.35 -7.26
N THR A 50 -17.35 -7.90 -6.06
CA THR A 50 -17.81 -9.28 -5.88
C THR A 50 -19.27 -9.49 -6.31
N GLU A 51 -20.10 -8.48 -6.21
CA GLU A 51 -21.49 -8.60 -6.62
C GLU A 51 -21.67 -8.54 -8.13
N ASP A 52 -20.75 -7.88 -8.82
CA ASP A 52 -20.84 -7.66 -10.25
C ASP A 52 -19.73 -8.37 -11.04
N THR A 53 -19.21 -9.46 -10.48
CA THR A 53 -18.06 -10.14 -11.09
C THR A 53 -18.31 -10.56 -12.53
N MET A 54 -19.54 -10.94 -12.86
CA MET A 54 -19.84 -11.39 -14.22
C MET A 54 -19.75 -10.28 -15.25
N THR A 55 -19.86 -9.04 -14.83
CA THR A 55 -19.76 -7.89 -15.73
C THR A 55 -18.35 -7.38 -15.86
N VAL A 56 -17.43 -7.86 -15.03
CA VAL A 56 -16.04 -7.42 -15.04
C VAL A 56 -15.30 -8.12 -16.18
N SER A 57 -14.46 -7.38 -16.90
CA SER A 57 -13.71 -7.96 -18.02
C SER A 57 -12.63 -8.92 -17.52
N VAL A 58 -12.17 -9.79 -18.43
CA VAL A 58 -11.10 -10.73 -18.10
C VAL A 58 -9.85 -10.00 -17.61
N GLU A 59 -9.49 -8.92 -18.29
CA GLU A 59 -8.30 -8.16 -17.89
C GLU A 59 -8.46 -7.56 -16.51
N ASP A 60 -9.63 -7.02 -16.21
CA ASP A 60 -9.88 -6.44 -14.91
C ASP A 60 -9.91 -7.49 -13.82
N LEU A 61 -10.44 -8.67 -14.13
CA LEU A 61 -10.42 -9.77 -13.16
C LEU A 61 -8.99 -10.20 -12.83
N ARG A 62 -8.12 -10.25 -13.84
CA ARG A 62 -6.71 -10.56 -13.60
C ARG A 62 -6.07 -9.52 -12.68
N ARG A 63 -6.36 -8.26 -12.93
CA ARG A 63 -5.84 -7.19 -12.08
C ARG A 63 -6.34 -7.31 -10.66
N LEU A 64 -7.61 -7.65 -10.49
CA LEU A 64 -8.18 -7.81 -9.16
C LEU A 64 -7.52 -8.94 -8.41
N VAL A 65 -7.27 -10.07 -9.06
CA VAL A 65 -6.56 -11.19 -8.45
C VAL A 65 -5.15 -10.76 -8.06
N ASP A 66 -4.46 -10.08 -8.95
CA ASP A 66 -3.10 -9.60 -8.66
C ASP A 66 -3.08 -8.62 -7.50
N ARG A 67 -4.06 -7.74 -7.44
CA ARG A 67 -4.17 -6.78 -6.33
C ARG A 67 -4.44 -7.48 -5.02
N CYS A 68 -5.23 -8.54 -5.02
CA CYS A 68 -5.45 -9.35 -3.83
C CYS A 68 -4.13 -9.94 -3.34
N ASP A 69 -3.36 -10.50 -4.25
CA ASP A 69 -2.07 -11.10 -3.90
C ASP A 69 -1.09 -10.05 -3.40
N ALA A 70 -1.11 -8.87 -3.98
CA ALA A 70 -0.23 -7.78 -3.57
C ALA A 70 -0.60 -7.23 -2.20
N LEU A 71 -1.87 -7.28 -1.85
CA LEU A 71 -2.34 -6.76 -0.56
C LEU A 71 -2.06 -7.72 0.59
N LYS A 72 -1.96 -9.00 0.29
CA LYS A 72 -1.81 -10.03 1.31
C LYS A 72 -0.69 -9.77 2.31
N PRO A 73 0.54 -9.41 1.89
CA PRO A 73 1.61 -9.15 2.84
C PRO A 73 1.29 -8.04 3.84
N GLY A 74 0.57 -7.02 3.40
CA GLY A 74 0.18 -5.94 4.30
C GLY A 74 -0.79 -6.39 5.37
N ILE A 75 -1.72 -7.27 4.99
CA ILE A 75 -2.69 -7.81 5.92
C ILE A 75 -2.02 -8.76 6.90
N GLU A 76 -1.03 -9.51 6.45
CA GLU A 76 -0.31 -10.44 7.31
C GLU A 76 0.43 -9.74 8.45
N LYS A 77 0.65 -8.45 8.34
CA LYS A 77 1.29 -7.67 9.39
C LYS A 77 0.32 -7.18 10.45
N LEU A 78 -0.97 -7.38 10.25
CA LEU A 78 -1.97 -6.97 11.22
C LEU A 78 -1.95 -7.89 12.43
N GLU A 79 -2.50 -7.39 13.54
CA GLU A 79 -2.61 -8.19 14.75
C GLU A 79 -3.87 -9.06 14.70
N GLU A 80 -3.82 -10.17 15.41
CA GLU A 80 -4.99 -11.01 15.53
C GLU A 80 -5.97 -10.42 16.53
N PRO A 81 -7.26 -10.67 16.38
CA PRO A 81 -7.89 -11.56 15.39
C PRO A 81 -8.13 -10.91 14.03
N GLN A 82 -7.87 -9.63 13.90
CA GLN A 82 -8.13 -8.89 12.67
C GLN A 82 -7.41 -9.52 11.46
N ARG A 83 -6.17 -9.95 11.66
CA ARG A 83 -5.40 -10.56 10.59
C ARG A 83 -6.11 -11.78 10.02
N LYS A 84 -6.53 -12.69 10.87
CA LYS A 84 -7.20 -13.91 10.44
C LYS A 84 -8.48 -13.64 9.67
N ILE A 85 -9.30 -12.77 10.21
CA ILE A 85 -10.58 -12.45 9.59
C ILE A 85 -10.37 -11.79 8.23
N THR A 86 -9.45 -10.85 8.17
CA THR A 86 -9.21 -10.11 6.94
C THR A 86 -8.57 -10.99 5.87
N LEU A 87 -7.63 -11.85 6.26
CA LEU A 87 -7.01 -12.79 5.31
C LEU A 87 -8.05 -13.72 4.72
N LYS A 88 -8.96 -14.22 5.55
CA LYS A 88 -10.00 -15.12 5.06
C LYS A 88 -10.92 -14.41 4.08
N ARG A 89 -11.30 -13.19 4.39
CA ARG A 89 -12.14 -12.41 3.48
C ARG A 89 -11.45 -12.12 2.17
N LEU A 90 -10.17 -11.79 2.25
CA LEU A 90 -9.39 -11.52 1.05
C LEU A 90 -9.29 -12.78 0.19
N GLN A 91 -9.06 -13.92 0.81
CA GLN A 91 -8.97 -15.18 0.11
C GLN A 91 -10.28 -15.52 -0.60
N MET A 92 -11.40 -15.31 0.06
CA MET A 92 -12.71 -15.56 -0.53
C MET A 92 -12.96 -14.65 -1.72
N CYS A 93 -12.62 -13.39 -1.58
CA CYS A 93 -12.76 -12.41 -2.64
C CYS A 93 -11.88 -12.78 -3.84
N ARG A 94 -10.64 -13.13 -3.58
CA ARG A 94 -9.70 -13.56 -4.62
C ARG A 94 -10.17 -14.83 -5.34
N ASP A 95 -10.64 -15.79 -4.57
CA ASP A 95 -11.08 -17.06 -5.15
C ASP A 95 -12.27 -16.87 -6.06
N LEU A 96 -13.18 -15.97 -5.68
CA LEU A 96 -14.32 -15.67 -6.53
C LEU A 96 -13.87 -15.07 -7.86
N TYR A 97 -12.98 -14.10 -7.81
CA TYR A 97 -12.47 -13.48 -9.03
C TYR A 97 -11.71 -14.49 -9.89
N ALA A 98 -10.90 -15.32 -9.26
CA ALA A 98 -10.15 -16.34 -10.00
C ALA A 98 -11.09 -17.36 -10.66
N PHE A 99 -12.15 -17.73 -9.97
CA PHE A 99 -13.13 -18.66 -10.51
C PHE A 99 -13.84 -18.08 -11.72
N VAL A 100 -14.33 -16.85 -11.61
CA VAL A 100 -15.02 -16.19 -12.70
C VAL A 100 -14.07 -15.97 -13.88
N LEU A 101 -12.83 -15.60 -13.58
CA LEU A 101 -11.82 -15.43 -14.62
C LEU A 101 -11.60 -16.72 -15.38
N GLU A 102 -11.46 -17.83 -14.68
CA GLU A 102 -11.29 -19.12 -15.30
C GLU A 102 -12.47 -19.48 -16.20
N MET A 103 -13.68 -19.24 -15.71
CA MET A 103 -14.88 -19.49 -16.52
C MET A 103 -14.90 -18.67 -17.79
N LYS A 104 -14.52 -17.43 -17.72
CA LYS A 104 -14.51 -16.55 -18.88
C LYS A 104 -13.42 -16.93 -19.88
N GLU A 105 -12.30 -17.39 -19.40
CA GLU A 105 -11.20 -17.78 -20.27
C GLU A 105 -11.46 -19.09 -21.01
N LYS A 106 -12.30 -19.95 -20.45
CA LYS A 106 -12.62 -21.22 -21.10
C LYS A 106 -13.59 -21.08 -22.28
N LYS A 107 -14.21 -19.94 -22.36
CA LYS A 107 -15.06 -19.67 -23.51
C LYS A 107 -14.22 -19.17 -24.68
#